data_1680bdeb90e3cda11eca15e5b126b460
#
_entry.id   1680bdeb90e3cda11eca15e5b126b460
#
_cell.length_a   1.000
_cell.length_b   1.000
_cell.length_c   1.000
_cell.angle_alpha   90.00
_cell.angle_beta   90.00
_cell.angle_gamma   90.00
#
_symmetry.space_group_name_H-M   'P 1'
#
loop_
_entity.id
_entity.type
_entity.pdbx_description
1 polymer ?
#
loop_
_entity_poly.entity_id
_entity_poly.type
_entity_poly.pdbx_seq_one_letter_code
_entity_poly.pdbx_strand_id
1 'polypeptide(L)'
;MSACGASPDRRAPLPPDPCIATGSCPPGLWINVTPGDMPAAVLRPTANVFGPGSIVGDPARPSDLYVGGSSAGLWRSTDYGFTWALVNDTLPDVPRGTVIAVAGTTPATIWAAGYNTIYKSSDGGATFTQTSLDVSLYSLKVDPYDGTHLLSGLHEADGLVESVDGGATWQMLGGTGFPTGGISWYPYFIDTGNAATTRRTWFAIAQDGASAIVTSDGGASWTVPSGLQGLQHPHGNSQLYQNGATLFVAGISGPEGQGVYRSTDLGASFARVDSGQTPEALVWGTPKNVYAMYAWACSGCDLGTQFEIAPQPGTDWAATPVPDELMIGPNSVVVTNDGANSVFVGLMWDQGLWRYVEP
;
A
#
# COMPACT_ATOMS: atom_id res chain seq x y z
N MET A 1 -0.19 -21.86 11.07
CA MET A 1 0.38 -20.50 11.15
C MET A 1 1.77 -20.63 11.76
N SER A 2 2.81 -20.55 10.93
CA SER A 2 4.19 -20.55 11.43
C SER A 2 4.50 -19.12 11.83
N ALA A 3 4.74 -18.88 13.12
CA ALA A 3 5.17 -17.58 13.60
C ALA A 3 6.45 -17.18 12.85
N CYS A 4 6.47 -16.00 12.25
CA CYS A 4 7.68 -15.40 11.72
C CYS A 4 8.70 -15.26 12.86
N GLY A 5 9.59 -16.24 12.97
CA GLY A 5 10.75 -16.15 13.84
C GLY A 5 11.61 -14.99 13.37
N ALA A 6 11.99 -14.10 14.29
CA ALA A 6 12.93 -13.03 13.99
C ALA A 6 14.20 -13.63 13.37
N SER A 7 14.58 -13.15 12.19
CA SER A 7 15.88 -13.49 11.61
C SER A 7 16.99 -13.09 12.60
N PRO A 8 17.97 -13.96 12.90
CA PRO A 8 19.00 -13.67 13.91
C PRO A 8 19.99 -12.58 13.51
N ASP A 9 19.94 -12.10 12.27
CA ASP A 9 20.95 -11.17 11.72
C ASP A 9 20.35 -9.80 11.34
N ARG A 10 19.59 -9.19 12.28
CA ARG A 10 19.01 -7.86 12.08
C ARG A 10 20.11 -6.81 12.20
N ARG A 11 20.56 -6.29 11.08
CA ARG A 11 21.47 -5.14 11.03
C ARG A 11 20.79 -3.89 11.61
N ALA A 12 21.58 -2.98 12.18
CA ALA A 12 21.09 -1.67 12.59
C ALA A 12 20.48 -0.93 11.37
N PRO A 13 19.46 -0.06 11.55
CA PRO A 13 18.99 0.78 10.48
C PRO A 13 20.13 1.48 9.79
N LEU A 14 20.14 1.46 8.46
CA LEU A 14 21.18 2.12 7.69
C LEU A 14 20.99 3.64 7.77
N PRO A 15 22.09 4.41 7.85
CA PRO A 15 22.01 5.86 7.73
C PRO A 15 21.48 6.24 6.35
N PRO A 16 20.85 7.43 6.20
CA PRO A 16 20.45 7.91 4.90
C PRO A 16 21.65 8.05 3.96
N ASP A 17 21.40 7.88 2.66
CA ASP A 17 22.44 7.96 1.64
C ASP A 17 23.16 9.30 1.64
N PRO A 18 24.49 9.33 1.48
CA PRO A 18 25.25 10.58 1.48
C PRO A 18 24.82 11.59 0.41
N CYS A 19 24.24 11.15 -0.71
CA CYS A 19 23.77 12.04 -1.77
C CYS A 19 22.62 12.95 -1.30
N ILE A 20 21.88 12.56 -0.24
CA ILE A 20 20.81 13.37 0.36
C ILE A 20 21.38 14.70 0.89
N ALA A 21 22.54 14.67 1.53
CA ALA A 21 23.17 15.87 2.04
C ALA A 21 23.61 16.87 0.93
N THR A 22 23.79 16.39 -0.29
CA THR A 22 24.14 17.23 -1.45
C THR A 22 22.92 17.72 -2.24
N GLY A 23 21.72 17.17 -1.93
CA GLY A 23 20.49 17.47 -2.66
C GLY A 23 20.44 16.88 -4.08
N SER A 24 21.34 15.96 -4.43
CA SER A 24 21.44 15.39 -5.77
C SER A 24 21.77 13.90 -5.72
N CYS A 25 20.76 13.07 -5.92
CA CYS A 25 20.90 11.62 -6.05
C CYS A 25 20.64 11.20 -7.50
N PRO A 26 21.39 10.23 -8.04
CA PRO A 26 21.22 9.79 -9.42
C PRO A 26 19.89 9.07 -9.61
N PRO A 27 19.20 9.27 -10.76
CA PRO A 27 18.01 8.47 -11.11
C PRO A 27 18.40 7.02 -11.43
N GLY A 28 17.43 6.13 -11.40
CA GLY A 28 17.64 4.71 -11.70
C GLY A 28 18.25 3.89 -10.55
N LEU A 29 18.42 4.50 -9.38
CA LEU A 29 18.93 3.83 -8.18
C LEU A 29 17.97 3.98 -7.01
N TRP A 30 17.90 2.95 -6.18
CA TRP A 30 17.24 2.99 -4.89
C TRP A 30 18.14 3.71 -3.87
N ILE A 31 17.62 4.75 -3.26
CA ILE A 31 18.31 5.62 -2.31
C ILE A 31 17.62 5.52 -0.95
N ASN A 32 18.39 5.22 0.10
CA ASN A 32 17.86 5.22 1.46
C ASN A 32 17.62 6.67 1.93
N VAL A 33 16.35 7.00 2.16
CA VAL A 33 15.87 8.32 2.61
C VAL A 33 15.31 8.30 4.03
N THR A 34 15.59 7.25 4.77
CA THR A 34 15.13 7.10 6.16
C THR A 34 15.73 8.23 7.01
N PRO A 35 14.91 9.03 7.72
CA PRO A 35 15.43 10.02 8.65
C PRO A 35 16.32 9.41 9.72
N GLY A 36 17.46 10.04 10.02
CA GLY A 36 18.39 9.53 11.02
C GLY A 36 17.86 9.58 12.46
N ASP A 37 16.83 10.40 12.68
CA ASP A 37 16.12 10.55 13.95
C ASP A 37 14.83 9.73 14.04
N MET A 38 14.45 9.01 12.96
CA MET A 38 13.34 8.08 13.01
C MET A 38 13.69 6.91 13.94
N PRO A 39 12.89 6.65 14.98
CA PRO A 39 13.23 5.62 15.96
C PRO A 39 13.40 4.24 15.32
N ALA A 40 14.50 3.55 15.63
CA ALA A 40 14.78 2.22 15.10
C ALA A 40 13.68 1.19 15.45
N ALA A 41 13.02 1.35 16.59
CA ALA A 41 11.90 0.51 17.02
C ALA A 41 10.71 0.59 16.06
N VAL A 42 10.55 1.70 15.33
CA VAL A 42 9.50 1.93 14.35
C VAL A 42 9.74 1.19 13.06
N LEU A 43 10.99 1.08 12.69
CA LEU A 43 11.43 0.44 11.45
C LEU A 43 11.50 -1.09 11.59
N ARG A 44 11.35 -1.61 12.82
CA ARG A 44 11.52 -3.05 13.08
C ARG A 44 10.22 -3.68 13.57
N PRO A 45 9.63 -4.58 12.79
CA PRO A 45 8.50 -5.36 13.28
C PRO A 45 8.94 -6.22 14.47
N THR A 46 8.10 -6.20 15.49
CA THR A 46 8.16 -7.14 16.62
C THR A 46 6.95 -8.05 16.56
N ALA A 47 6.85 -9.04 17.43
CA ALA A 47 5.70 -9.98 17.46
C ALA A 47 4.33 -9.28 17.56
N ASN A 48 4.28 -8.02 17.99
CA ASN A 48 3.06 -7.23 18.14
C ASN A 48 3.09 -5.87 17.41
N VAL A 49 4.18 -5.55 16.71
CA VAL A 49 4.37 -4.29 16.01
C VAL A 49 4.98 -4.62 14.63
N PHE A 50 4.22 -4.42 13.56
CA PHE A 50 4.63 -4.80 12.21
C PHE A 50 5.39 -3.68 11.46
N GLY A 51 5.95 -2.72 12.18
CA GLY A 51 6.65 -1.59 11.58
C GLY A 51 5.70 -0.51 11.05
N PRO A 52 6.18 0.39 10.19
CA PRO A 52 5.33 1.40 9.57
C PRO A 52 4.29 0.72 8.66
N GLY A 53 3.02 1.10 8.82
CA GLY A 53 1.93 0.39 8.15
C GLY A 53 1.72 0.82 6.70
N SER A 54 1.88 2.11 6.39
CA SER A 54 1.65 2.60 5.03
C SER A 54 2.37 3.92 4.75
N ILE A 55 2.68 4.11 3.47
CA ILE A 55 3.10 5.37 2.89
C ILE A 55 2.04 5.82 1.87
N VAL A 56 1.64 7.07 1.92
CA VAL A 56 0.60 7.64 1.04
C VAL A 56 0.99 9.02 0.56
N GLY A 57 0.54 9.40 -0.64
CA GLY A 57 0.69 10.72 -1.20
C GLY A 57 -0.56 11.58 -0.96
N ASP A 58 -0.37 12.89 -0.95
CA ASP A 58 -1.47 13.84 -0.99
C ASP A 58 -1.92 14.02 -2.45
N PRO A 59 -3.16 13.68 -2.80
CA PRO A 59 -3.61 13.75 -4.19
C PRO A 59 -3.68 15.19 -4.74
N ALA A 60 -3.71 16.22 -3.87
CA ALA A 60 -3.71 17.62 -4.27
C ALA A 60 -2.30 18.25 -4.29
N ARG A 61 -1.35 17.64 -3.60
CA ARG A 61 0.03 18.12 -3.48
C ARG A 61 1.03 16.98 -3.71
N PRO A 62 1.43 16.72 -4.96
CA PRO A 62 2.31 15.58 -5.29
C PRO A 62 3.65 15.56 -4.54
N SER A 63 4.14 16.72 -4.06
CA SER A 63 5.33 16.79 -3.22
C SER A 63 5.14 16.22 -1.81
N ASP A 64 3.89 16.14 -1.36
CA ASP A 64 3.55 15.82 0.02
C ASP A 64 3.26 14.33 0.19
N LEU A 65 4.10 13.66 0.94
CA LEU A 65 3.97 12.25 1.27
C LEU A 65 3.90 12.09 2.79
N TYR A 66 3.17 11.08 3.24
CA TYR A 66 2.97 10.80 4.66
C TYR A 66 3.29 9.34 4.97
N VAL A 67 3.97 9.12 6.09
CA VAL A 67 4.24 7.79 6.65
C VAL A 67 3.71 7.75 8.08
N GLY A 68 2.88 6.76 8.37
CA GLY A 68 2.46 6.44 9.73
C GLY A 68 3.25 5.25 10.26
N GLY A 69 3.79 5.40 11.43
CA GLY A 69 4.50 4.34 12.12
C GLY A 69 3.85 4.05 13.47
N SER A 70 3.74 2.78 13.84
CA SER A 70 3.44 2.42 15.20
C SER A 70 4.57 2.93 16.10
N SER A 71 4.22 3.64 17.17
CA SER A 71 5.17 4.26 18.12
C SER A 71 6.09 5.35 17.55
N ALA A 72 5.92 5.76 16.29
CA ALA A 72 6.73 6.80 15.65
C ALA A 72 5.96 8.05 15.27
N GLY A 73 4.67 8.04 15.47
CA GLY A 73 3.85 9.15 15.04
C GLY A 73 3.68 9.24 13.51
N LEU A 74 3.36 10.45 13.06
CA LEU A 74 3.17 10.78 11.65
C LEU A 74 4.36 11.58 11.12
N TRP A 75 4.98 11.09 10.06
CA TRP A 75 6.05 11.76 9.34
C TRP A 75 5.55 12.29 8.01
N ARG A 76 6.07 13.42 7.57
CA ARG A 76 5.73 14.05 6.29
C ARG A 76 6.99 14.46 5.53
N SER A 77 6.97 14.23 4.23
CA SER A 77 7.84 14.84 3.24
C SER A 77 7.07 15.96 2.51
N THR A 78 7.76 17.00 2.07
CA THR A 78 7.22 18.06 1.19
C THR A 78 8.07 18.24 -0.07
N ASP A 79 8.93 17.27 -0.34
CA ASP A 79 9.92 17.28 -1.42
C ASP A 79 9.99 15.91 -2.14
N TYR A 80 8.82 15.29 -2.37
CA TYR A 80 8.69 14.04 -3.10
C TYR A 80 9.46 12.88 -2.43
N GLY A 81 9.45 12.84 -1.09
CA GLY A 81 10.08 11.79 -0.30
C GLY A 81 11.59 11.89 -0.17
N PHE A 82 12.19 13.04 -0.49
CA PHE A 82 13.63 13.20 -0.37
C PHE A 82 14.07 13.44 1.08
N THR A 83 13.34 14.31 1.80
CA THR A 83 13.53 14.55 3.24
C THR A 83 12.21 14.39 4.00
N TRP A 84 12.29 14.12 5.28
CA TRP A 84 11.15 13.82 6.15
C TRP A 84 11.24 14.55 7.48
N ALA A 85 10.08 14.98 7.97
CA ALA A 85 9.95 15.60 9.27
C ALA A 85 8.81 14.98 10.07
N LEU A 86 8.99 14.84 11.38
CA LEU A 86 7.94 14.42 12.30
C LEU A 86 6.88 15.52 12.41
N VAL A 87 5.62 15.19 12.12
CA VAL A 87 4.47 16.13 12.18
C VAL A 87 3.73 15.97 13.50
N ASN A 88 3.58 14.74 13.95
CA ASN A 88 2.81 14.42 15.15
C ASN A 88 3.41 13.21 15.85
N ASP A 89 3.82 13.38 17.10
CA ASP A 89 4.36 12.34 17.98
C ASP A 89 3.33 11.78 18.98
N THR A 90 2.13 12.37 18.99
CA THR A 90 1.05 11.99 19.91
C THR A 90 0.00 11.10 19.24
N LEU A 91 0.16 10.76 17.96
CA LEU A 91 -0.68 9.78 17.32
C LEU A 91 -0.58 8.48 18.14
N PRO A 92 -1.70 7.99 18.69
CA PRO A 92 -1.67 6.89 19.61
C PRO A 92 -0.92 5.69 19.04
N ASP A 93 -0.18 5.03 19.90
CA ASP A 93 0.53 3.82 19.54
C ASP A 93 -0.46 2.78 19.00
N VAL A 94 -0.32 2.48 17.74
CA VAL A 94 -1.18 1.52 17.09
C VAL A 94 -0.39 0.25 16.90
N PRO A 95 -0.60 -0.77 17.74
CA PRO A 95 -0.01 -2.07 17.50
C PRO A 95 -0.34 -2.55 16.09
N ARG A 96 0.63 -3.15 15.39
CA ARG A 96 0.49 -3.76 14.06
C ARG A 96 0.47 -2.80 12.85
N GLY A 97 0.99 -1.58 13.01
CA GLY A 97 1.13 -0.65 11.89
C GLY A 97 -0.05 0.29 11.73
N THR A 98 0.23 1.54 11.42
CA THR A 98 -0.80 2.56 11.19
C THR A 98 -1.15 2.58 9.72
N VAL A 99 -2.40 2.30 9.40
CA VAL A 99 -2.93 2.51 8.06
C VAL A 99 -3.31 3.97 7.93
N ILE A 100 -2.78 4.64 6.91
CA ILE A 100 -3.05 6.05 6.64
C ILE A 100 -3.81 6.19 5.33
N ALA A 101 -4.75 7.14 5.30
CA ALA A 101 -5.37 7.63 4.07
C ALA A 101 -5.40 9.15 4.08
N VAL A 102 -5.26 9.77 2.92
CA VAL A 102 -5.20 11.22 2.75
C VAL A 102 -6.20 11.66 1.68
N ALA A 103 -7.03 12.64 2.00
CA ALA A 103 -7.80 13.39 1.02
C ALA A 103 -7.13 14.73 0.73
N GLY A 104 -7.11 15.12 -0.54
CA GLY A 104 -6.45 16.32 -1.04
C GLY A 104 -7.16 17.64 -0.70
N THR A 105 -7.55 17.83 0.55
CA THR A 105 -8.11 19.08 1.06
C THR A 105 -6.99 20.06 1.43
N THR A 106 -7.34 21.30 1.78
CA THR A 106 -6.36 22.30 2.24
C THR A 106 -6.84 22.92 3.55
N PRO A 107 -6.22 22.57 4.68
CA PRO A 107 -5.17 21.56 4.90
C PRO A 107 -5.60 20.14 4.53
N ALA A 108 -4.65 19.21 4.39
CA ALA A 108 -4.95 17.80 4.12
C ALA A 108 -5.83 17.21 5.22
N THR A 109 -6.84 16.43 4.83
CA THR A 109 -7.56 15.57 5.76
C THR A 109 -6.88 14.21 5.78
N ILE A 110 -6.52 13.74 6.98
CA ILE A 110 -5.77 12.50 7.16
C ILE A 110 -6.56 11.61 8.13
N TRP A 111 -6.71 10.35 7.75
CA TRP A 111 -7.18 9.30 8.65
C TRP A 111 -6.00 8.40 8.99
N ALA A 112 -5.92 8.03 10.24
CA ALA A 112 -4.97 7.05 10.75
C ALA A 112 -5.76 5.99 11.49
N ALA A 113 -5.69 4.76 11.01
CA ALA A 113 -6.41 3.64 11.59
C ALA A 113 -5.43 2.66 12.24
N GLY A 114 -5.84 2.13 13.37
CA GLY A 114 -5.11 1.15 14.10
C GLY A 114 -6.02 0.13 14.77
N TYR A 115 -5.49 -0.50 15.79
CA TYR A 115 -6.21 -1.54 16.52
C TYR A 115 -7.44 -0.94 17.22
N ASN A 116 -8.65 -1.24 16.70
CA ASN A 116 -9.94 -0.80 17.23
C ASN A 116 -10.20 0.71 17.25
N THR A 117 -9.46 1.52 16.49
CA THR A 117 -9.68 2.96 16.53
C THR A 117 -9.28 3.63 15.21
N ILE A 118 -10.09 4.57 14.77
CA ILE A 118 -9.75 5.47 13.68
C ILE A 118 -9.62 6.88 14.25
N TYR A 119 -8.57 7.56 13.87
CA TYR A 119 -8.31 8.96 14.15
C TYR A 119 -8.41 9.77 12.87
N LYS A 120 -8.93 10.98 12.97
CA LYS A 120 -9.05 11.93 11.87
C LYS A 120 -8.37 13.25 12.22
N SER A 121 -7.59 13.75 11.30
CA SER A 121 -7.03 15.10 11.29
C SER A 121 -7.66 15.90 10.15
N SER A 122 -7.95 17.16 10.38
CA SER A 122 -8.35 18.14 9.35
C SER A 122 -7.36 19.30 9.22
N ASP A 123 -6.19 19.19 9.84
CA ASP A 123 -5.15 20.23 9.90
C ASP A 123 -3.78 19.74 9.39
N GLY A 124 -3.79 18.75 8.49
CA GLY A 124 -2.56 18.22 7.89
C GLY A 124 -1.76 17.29 8.79
N GLY A 125 -2.41 16.71 9.79
CA GLY A 125 -1.79 15.76 10.72
C GLY A 125 -1.28 16.38 12.02
N ALA A 126 -1.46 17.68 12.22
CA ALA A 126 -0.98 18.34 13.44
C ALA A 126 -1.75 17.87 14.68
N THR A 127 -3.06 17.70 14.55
CA THR A 127 -3.90 17.14 15.62
C THR A 127 -4.81 16.04 15.09
N PHE A 128 -5.16 15.09 15.97
CA PHE A 128 -6.06 13.99 15.66
C PHE A 128 -7.18 13.88 16.67
N THR A 129 -8.38 13.58 16.17
CA THR A 129 -9.55 13.27 16.99
C THR A 129 -10.01 11.85 16.69
N GLN A 130 -10.37 11.12 17.72
CA GLN A 130 -10.89 9.76 17.60
C GLN A 130 -12.28 9.80 16.95
N THR A 131 -12.55 8.88 16.02
CA THR A 131 -13.86 8.62 15.45
C THR A 131 -14.60 7.52 16.23
N SER A 132 -15.85 7.24 15.88
CA SER A 132 -16.72 6.35 16.64
C SER A 132 -16.59 4.86 16.30
N LEU A 133 -15.70 4.45 15.39
CA LEU A 133 -15.57 3.05 15.00
C LEU A 133 -14.71 2.27 16.00
N ASP A 134 -15.27 1.21 16.56
CA ASP A 134 -14.61 0.30 17.50
C ASP A 134 -14.32 -1.05 16.79
N VAL A 135 -13.58 -1.00 15.69
CA VAL A 135 -13.10 -2.18 14.97
C VAL A 135 -11.69 -1.96 14.44
N SER A 136 -10.94 -3.04 14.34
CA SER A 136 -9.60 -3.01 13.76
C SER A 136 -9.69 -2.95 12.24
N LEU A 137 -9.10 -1.94 11.64
CA LEU A 137 -9.00 -1.81 10.19
C LEU A 137 -7.66 -2.34 9.69
N TYR A 138 -7.70 -3.01 8.53
CA TYR A 138 -6.53 -3.59 7.89
C TYR A 138 -6.01 -2.73 6.73
N SER A 139 -6.90 -1.98 6.11
CA SER A 139 -6.62 -1.09 4.99
C SER A 139 -7.54 0.12 5.06
N LEU A 140 -7.20 1.20 4.37
CA LEU A 140 -8.09 2.36 4.26
C LEU A 140 -7.86 3.04 2.93
N LYS A 141 -8.93 3.27 2.17
CA LYS A 141 -8.91 3.93 0.87
C LYS A 141 -9.93 5.05 0.83
N VAL A 142 -9.55 6.16 0.19
CA VAL A 142 -10.41 7.32 -0.07
C VAL A 142 -10.82 7.29 -1.53
N ASP A 143 -12.08 7.58 -1.81
CA ASP A 143 -12.58 7.80 -3.17
C ASP A 143 -11.82 8.98 -3.81
N PRO A 144 -11.23 8.81 -5.01
CA PRO A 144 -10.43 9.86 -5.65
C PRO A 144 -11.25 11.12 -6.00
N TYR A 145 -12.56 11.03 -6.04
CA TYR A 145 -13.48 12.14 -6.35
C TYR A 145 -14.28 12.65 -5.16
N ASP A 146 -14.31 11.90 -4.05
CA ASP A 146 -15.08 12.26 -2.85
C ASP A 146 -14.28 11.95 -1.57
N GLY A 147 -13.63 12.96 -1.04
CA GLY A 147 -12.83 12.84 0.18
C GLY A 147 -13.62 12.45 1.44
N THR A 148 -14.95 12.30 1.36
CA THR A 148 -15.78 11.81 2.45
C THR A 148 -16.18 10.35 2.31
N HIS A 149 -15.90 9.74 1.17
CA HIS A 149 -16.20 8.35 0.88
C HIS A 149 -14.98 7.46 1.10
N LEU A 150 -15.09 6.52 2.01
CA LEU A 150 -14.00 5.67 2.47
C LEU A 150 -14.39 4.19 2.38
N LEU A 151 -13.42 3.35 2.02
CA LEU A 151 -13.54 1.89 2.08
C LEU A 151 -12.41 1.31 2.94
N SER A 152 -12.72 0.27 3.68
CA SER A 152 -11.72 -0.46 4.48
C SER A 152 -12.06 -1.94 4.59
N GLY A 153 -11.02 -2.76 4.76
CA GLY A 153 -11.14 -4.14 5.21
C GLY A 153 -10.92 -4.26 6.71
N LEU A 154 -11.56 -5.24 7.33
CA LEU A 154 -11.37 -5.55 8.74
C LEU A 154 -10.08 -6.38 8.93
N HIS A 155 -9.38 -6.16 10.03
CA HIS A 155 -8.16 -6.89 10.39
C HIS A 155 -8.50 -8.24 11.05
N GLU A 156 -7.96 -9.32 10.50
CA GLU A 156 -8.18 -10.70 10.98
C GLU A 156 -9.69 -11.05 11.18
N ALA A 157 -10.56 -10.33 10.49
CA ALA A 157 -11.99 -10.52 10.53
C ALA A 157 -12.59 -10.53 9.12
N ASP A 158 -13.72 -11.16 8.97
CA ASP A 158 -14.46 -11.20 7.71
C ASP A 158 -15.18 -9.87 7.47
N GLY A 159 -14.99 -9.30 6.30
CA GLY A 159 -15.79 -8.20 5.81
C GLY A 159 -15.05 -6.96 5.37
N LEU A 160 -15.82 -6.14 4.68
CA LEU A 160 -15.49 -4.79 4.25
C LEU A 160 -16.43 -3.80 4.94
N VAL A 161 -15.96 -2.60 5.16
CA VAL A 161 -16.76 -1.48 5.68
C VAL A 161 -16.65 -0.26 4.79
N GLU A 162 -17.73 0.50 4.73
CA GLU A 162 -17.86 1.75 3.98
C GLU A 162 -18.26 2.89 4.92
N SER A 163 -17.69 4.07 4.69
CA SER A 163 -18.16 5.33 5.24
C SER A 163 -18.42 6.32 4.10
N VAL A 164 -19.51 7.06 4.16
CA VAL A 164 -19.88 8.12 3.20
C VAL A 164 -19.92 9.50 3.83
N ASP A 165 -19.45 9.63 5.06
CA ASP A 165 -19.47 10.86 5.88
C ASP A 165 -18.08 11.22 6.46
N GLY A 166 -17.04 10.74 5.81
CA GLY A 166 -15.66 11.02 6.20
C GLY A 166 -15.21 10.30 7.46
N GLY A 167 -15.73 9.10 7.71
CA GLY A 167 -15.35 8.25 8.82
C GLY A 167 -16.14 8.52 10.11
N ALA A 168 -17.20 9.34 10.07
CA ALA A 168 -18.05 9.58 11.24
C ALA A 168 -18.95 8.37 11.54
N THR A 169 -19.47 7.73 10.49
CA THR A 169 -20.21 6.45 10.61
C THR A 169 -19.71 5.43 9.59
N TRP A 170 -19.89 4.16 9.90
CA TRP A 170 -19.45 3.05 9.08
C TRP A 170 -20.54 1.99 8.99
N GLN A 171 -20.63 1.36 7.82
CA GLN A 171 -21.54 0.25 7.59
C GLN A 171 -20.78 -0.97 7.05
N MET A 172 -21.17 -2.16 7.50
CA MET A 172 -20.69 -3.40 6.93
C MET A 172 -21.23 -3.57 5.52
N LEU A 173 -20.32 -3.90 4.59
CA LEU A 173 -20.70 -4.28 3.23
C LEU A 173 -21.07 -5.77 3.18
N GLY A 174 -21.98 -6.09 2.29
CA GLY A 174 -22.46 -7.43 2.01
C GLY A 174 -22.92 -7.50 0.55
N GLY A 175 -24.09 -8.09 0.31
CA GLY A 175 -24.70 -8.14 -1.01
C GLY A 175 -24.61 -9.52 -1.66
N THR A 176 -25.24 -9.65 -2.82
CA THR A 176 -25.26 -10.91 -3.56
C THR A 176 -23.87 -11.28 -4.04
N GLY A 177 -23.41 -12.49 -3.75
CA GLY A 177 -22.10 -12.98 -4.17
C GLY A 177 -20.92 -12.49 -3.31
N PHE A 178 -21.16 -11.72 -2.23
CA PHE A 178 -20.11 -11.43 -1.26
C PHE A 178 -19.69 -12.74 -0.58
N PRO A 179 -18.39 -13.12 -0.63
CA PRO A 179 -17.94 -14.39 -0.07
C PRO A 179 -17.93 -14.33 1.45
N THR A 180 -18.14 -15.48 2.09
CA THR A 180 -17.97 -15.65 3.53
C THR A 180 -16.60 -16.22 3.84
N GLY A 181 -16.01 -15.83 4.97
CA GLY A 181 -14.75 -16.37 5.46
C GLY A 181 -13.50 -15.70 4.89
N GLY A 182 -13.64 -14.66 4.06
CA GLY A 182 -12.51 -13.84 3.62
C GLY A 182 -12.09 -12.88 4.72
N ILE A 183 -10.81 -12.89 5.09
CA ILE A 183 -10.27 -12.05 6.16
C ILE A 183 -9.23 -11.06 5.63
N SER A 184 -9.04 -9.96 6.37
CA SER A 184 -8.02 -8.95 6.10
C SER A 184 -8.07 -8.44 4.65
N TRP A 185 -9.18 -7.83 4.29
CA TRP A 185 -9.43 -7.35 2.94
C TRP A 185 -8.71 -6.05 2.61
N TYR A 186 -8.26 -5.92 1.35
CA TYR A 186 -7.81 -4.68 0.72
C TYR A 186 -8.80 -4.25 -0.36
N PRO A 187 -9.71 -3.30 -0.09
CA PRO A 187 -10.54 -2.68 -1.10
C PRO A 187 -9.80 -1.58 -1.86
N TYR A 188 -10.23 -1.33 -3.11
CA TYR A 188 -9.75 -0.27 -3.96
C TYR A 188 -10.90 0.30 -4.77
N PHE A 189 -10.94 1.62 -4.94
CA PHE A 189 -11.76 2.26 -5.96
C PHE A 189 -11.12 2.03 -7.32
N ILE A 190 -11.90 1.57 -8.30
CA ILE A 190 -11.49 1.52 -9.70
C ILE A 190 -11.92 2.82 -10.35
N ASP A 191 -10.94 3.64 -10.74
CA ASP A 191 -11.22 4.89 -11.43
C ASP A 191 -11.73 4.63 -12.86
N THR A 192 -12.98 4.95 -13.09
CA THR A 192 -13.64 4.79 -14.39
C THR A 192 -13.58 6.07 -15.24
N GLY A 193 -12.88 7.12 -14.76
CA GLY A 193 -12.88 8.45 -15.37
C GLY A 193 -14.16 9.26 -15.09
N ASN A 194 -15.05 8.74 -14.25
CA ASN A 194 -16.31 9.40 -13.89
C ASN A 194 -16.64 9.18 -12.41
N ALA A 195 -16.85 10.25 -11.68
CA ALA A 195 -17.08 10.20 -10.23
C ALA A 195 -18.27 9.32 -9.83
N ALA A 196 -19.38 9.38 -10.57
CA ALA A 196 -20.59 8.63 -10.21
C ALA A 196 -20.44 7.11 -10.41
N THR A 197 -19.63 6.68 -11.36
CA THR A 197 -19.33 5.26 -11.58
C THR A 197 -18.17 4.78 -10.74
N THR A 198 -17.10 5.57 -10.57
CA THR A 198 -15.96 5.25 -9.69
C THR A 198 -16.42 5.00 -8.26
N ARG A 199 -17.31 5.86 -7.76
CA ARG A 199 -17.91 5.72 -6.43
C ARG A 199 -18.52 4.33 -6.17
N ARG A 200 -18.91 3.60 -7.19
CA ARG A 200 -19.62 2.32 -7.12
C ARG A 200 -18.84 1.13 -7.68
N THR A 201 -17.63 1.39 -8.22
CA THR A 201 -16.82 0.36 -8.87
C THR A 201 -15.59 0.08 -8.02
N TRP A 202 -15.58 -1.11 -7.41
CA TRP A 202 -14.55 -1.47 -6.45
C TRP A 202 -13.96 -2.84 -6.77
N PHE A 203 -12.69 -2.98 -6.46
CA PHE A 203 -11.98 -4.25 -6.39
C PHE A 203 -11.61 -4.51 -4.92
N ALA A 204 -11.70 -5.74 -4.48
CA ALA A 204 -11.18 -6.13 -3.17
C ALA A 204 -10.50 -7.49 -3.25
N ILE A 205 -9.43 -7.64 -2.48
CA ILE A 205 -8.67 -8.88 -2.38
C ILE A 205 -8.47 -9.25 -0.92
N ALA A 206 -8.74 -10.51 -0.56
CA ALA A 206 -8.55 -11.02 0.78
C ALA A 206 -7.13 -11.57 0.98
N GLN A 207 -6.66 -11.52 2.21
CA GLN A 207 -5.44 -12.23 2.60
C GLN A 207 -5.65 -13.75 2.60
N ASP A 208 -6.79 -14.20 3.10
CA ASP A 208 -7.11 -15.61 3.26
C ASP A 208 -8.62 -15.85 3.17
N GLY A 209 -9.03 -17.09 2.93
CA GLY A 209 -10.41 -17.54 3.01
C GLY A 209 -11.30 -17.22 1.80
N ALA A 210 -10.92 -16.28 0.93
CA ALA A 210 -11.70 -15.90 -0.24
C ALA A 210 -10.82 -15.46 -1.42
N SER A 211 -11.40 -15.48 -2.64
CA SER A 211 -10.79 -14.91 -3.84
C SER A 211 -10.95 -13.39 -3.88
N ALA A 212 -10.20 -12.73 -4.75
CA ALA A 212 -10.47 -11.35 -5.13
C ALA A 212 -11.89 -11.21 -5.70
N ILE A 213 -12.52 -10.07 -5.46
CA ILE A 213 -13.89 -9.75 -5.89
C ILE A 213 -13.99 -8.35 -6.47
N VAL A 214 -14.97 -8.14 -7.34
CA VAL A 214 -15.30 -6.83 -7.90
C VAL A 214 -16.79 -6.56 -7.78
N THR A 215 -17.11 -5.27 -7.69
CA THR A 215 -18.47 -4.74 -7.81
C THR A 215 -18.47 -3.53 -8.74
N SER A 216 -19.60 -3.27 -9.41
CA SER A 216 -19.86 -2.05 -10.18
C SER A 216 -21.16 -1.35 -9.76
N ASP A 217 -21.77 -1.82 -8.67
CA ASP A 217 -23.05 -1.34 -8.18
C ASP A 217 -23.02 -0.88 -6.72
N GLY A 218 -21.81 -0.58 -6.19
CA GLY A 218 -21.62 -0.11 -4.82
C GLY A 218 -21.84 -1.19 -3.78
N GLY A 219 -21.40 -2.42 -4.09
CA GLY A 219 -21.47 -3.54 -3.16
C GLY A 219 -22.83 -4.25 -3.08
N ALA A 220 -23.80 -3.87 -3.93
CA ALA A 220 -25.09 -4.59 -3.98
C ALA A 220 -24.90 -6.02 -4.54
N SER A 221 -23.96 -6.18 -5.48
CA SER A 221 -23.55 -7.49 -5.97
C SER A 221 -22.03 -7.56 -6.21
N TRP A 222 -21.48 -8.78 -6.07
CA TRP A 222 -20.06 -9.04 -6.20
C TRP A 222 -19.82 -10.26 -7.10
N THR A 223 -18.74 -10.21 -7.84
CA THR A 223 -18.28 -11.33 -8.68
C THR A 223 -16.79 -11.57 -8.49
N VAL A 224 -16.35 -12.81 -8.64
CA VAL A 224 -14.93 -13.12 -8.78
C VAL A 224 -14.51 -12.86 -10.21
N PRO A 225 -13.54 -11.96 -10.47
CA PRO A 225 -13.06 -11.72 -11.82
C PRO A 225 -12.56 -12.99 -12.48
N SER A 226 -12.81 -13.14 -13.77
CA SER A 226 -12.23 -14.26 -14.52
C SER A 226 -10.70 -14.19 -14.44
N GLY A 227 -10.05 -15.32 -14.17
CA GLY A 227 -8.60 -15.41 -14.02
C GLY A 227 -8.06 -15.06 -12.64
N LEU A 228 -8.91 -14.74 -11.64
CA LEU A 228 -8.46 -14.48 -10.25
C LEU A 228 -9.04 -15.46 -9.22
N GLN A 229 -9.55 -16.61 -9.64
CA GLN A 229 -10.08 -17.62 -8.72
C GLN A 229 -8.98 -18.05 -7.74
N GLY A 230 -9.22 -17.86 -6.44
CA GLY A 230 -8.26 -18.21 -5.40
C GLY A 230 -7.08 -17.24 -5.25
N LEU A 231 -7.04 -16.12 -5.98
CA LEU A 231 -6.01 -15.12 -5.77
C LEU A 231 -6.20 -14.46 -4.40
N GLN A 232 -5.12 -14.43 -3.65
CA GLN A 232 -5.03 -13.83 -2.31
C GLN A 232 -3.81 -12.91 -2.27
N HIS A 233 -3.82 -11.92 -1.39
CA HIS A 233 -2.64 -11.10 -1.15
C HIS A 233 -1.77 -11.68 -0.03
N PRO A 234 -0.46 -11.38 0.01
CA PRO A 234 0.40 -11.78 1.11
C PRO A 234 0.02 -11.08 2.41
N HIS A 235 0.37 -11.66 3.54
CA HIS A 235 0.13 -11.05 4.84
C HIS A 235 0.86 -9.71 4.93
N GLY A 236 0.12 -8.65 5.23
CA GLY A 236 0.66 -7.32 5.50
C GLY A 236 0.49 -6.32 4.38
N ASN A 237 0.29 -6.71 3.13
CA ASN A 237 0.05 -5.72 2.08
C ASN A 237 -0.57 -6.24 0.79
N SER A 238 -1.27 -5.34 0.12
CA SER A 238 -1.70 -5.46 -1.27
C SER A 238 -1.66 -4.09 -1.93
N GLN A 239 -1.49 -4.06 -3.23
CA GLN A 239 -1.57 -2.85 -4.03
C GLN A 239 -2.22 -3.16 -5.38
N LEU A 240 -3.18 -2.34 -5.76
CA LEU A 240 -3.73 -2.29 -7.11
C LEU A 240 -3.10 -1.09 -7.81
N TYR A 241 -2.49 -1.32 -8.96
CA TYR A 241 -2.05 -0.24 -9.84
C TYR A 241 -3.03 -0.11 -11.00
N GLN A 242 -3.42 1.11 -11.31
CA GLN A 242 -4.31 1.43 -12.42
C GLN A 242 -3.68 2.44 -13.37
N ASN A 243 -3.78 2.16 -14.69
CA ASN A 243 -3.45 3.08 -15.76
C ASN A 243 -4.58 3.06 -16.81
N GLY A 244 -5.47 4.03 -16.73
CA GLY A 244 -6.72 4.03 -17.52
C GLY A 244 -7.58 2.80 -17.23
N ALA A 245 -7.94 2.06 -18.27
CA ALA A 245 -8.71 0.81 -18.11
C ALA A 245 -7.88 -0.40 -17.72
N THR A 246 -6.55 -0.27 -17.66
CA THR A 246 -5.64 -1.36 -17.33
C THR A 246 -5.38 -1.39 -15.82
N LEU A 247 -5.59 -2.54 -15.20
CA LEU A 247 -5.32 -2.78 -13.79
C LEU A 247 -4.23 -3.84 -13.65
N PHE A 248 -3.42 -3.69 -12.61
CA PHE A 248 -2.44 -4.70 -12.20
C PHE A 248 -2.62 -5.01 -10.73
N VAL A 249 -2.58 -6.27 -10.38
CA VAL A 249 -2.57 -6.77 -9.02
C VAL A 249 -1.56 -7.90 -8.89
N ALA A 250 -0.90 -7.98 -7.75
CA ALA A 250 -0.05 -9.11 -7.42
C ALA A 250 -0.69 -9.97 -6.32
N GLY A 251 -0.45 -11.27 -6.34
CA GLY A 251 -1.01 -12.19 -5.35
C GLY A 251 -0.23 -13.49 -5.24
N ILE A 252 -0.52 -14.24 -4.16
CA ILE A 252 0.23 -15.44 -3.79
C ILE A 252 -0.43 -16.75 -4.21
N SER A 253 -1.73 -16.74 -4.39
CA SER A 253 -2.51 -17.93 -4.74
C SER A 253 -3.49 -17.57 -5.83
N GLY A 254 -3.28 -18.02 -7.00
CA GLY A 254 -4.17 -17.78 -8.13
C GLY A 254 -4.27 -19.02 -9.00
N PRO A 255 -5.10 -19.02 -10.04
CA PRO A 255 -5.28 -20.18 -10.92
C PRO A 255 -3.99 -20.54 -11.66
N GLU A 256 -3.11 -19.58 -11.88
CA GLU A 256 -1.79 -19.74 -12.51
C GLU A 256 -0.64 -19.60 -11.49
N GLY A 257 -0.95 -19.63 -10.19
CA GLY A 257 0.01 -19.49 -9.09
C GLY A 257 0.23 -18.04 -8.67
N GLN A 258 1.27 -17.81 -7.88
CA GLN A 258 1.64 -16.47 -7.45
C GLN A 258 2.26 -15.67 -8.61
N GLY A 259 2.06 -14.35 -8.62
CA GLY A 259 2.60 -13.47 -9.65
C GLY A 259 1.81 -12.19 -9.84
N VAL A 260 2.09 -11.51 -10.97
CA VAL A 260 1.40 -10.28 -11.38
C VAL A 260 0.33 -10.60 -12.42
N TYR A 261 -0.87 -10.13 -12.17
CA TYR A 261 -2.04 -10.29 -13.02
C TYR A 261 -2.47 -8.94 -13.58
N ARG A 262 -2.85 -8.90 -14.84
CA ARG A 262 -3.30 -7.71 -15.56
C ARG A 262 -4.71 -7.87 -16.09
N SER A 263 -5.52 -6.83 -15.92
CA SER A 263 -6.79 -6.61 -16.59
C SER A 263 -6.66 -5.49 -17.62
N THR A 264 -7.44 -5.55 -18.70
CA THR A 264 -7.61 -4.46 -19.67
C THR A 264 -9.06 -4.04 -19.84
N ASP A 265 -9.94 -4.51 -18.97
CA ASP A 265 -11.40 -4.35 -19.01
C ASP A 265 -11.97 -3.88 -17.67
N LEU A 266 -11.22 -3.01 -16.96
CA LEU A 266 -11.59 -2.44 -15.64
C LEU A 266 -11.88 -3.52 -14.58
N GLY A 267 -11.14 -4.63 -14.62
CA GLY A 267 -11.20 -5.65 -13.59
C GLY A 267 -12.23 -6.76 -13.82
N ALA A 268 -12.89 -6.82 -14.98
CA ALA A 268 -13.80 -7.92 -15.27
C ALA A 268 -13.06 -9.25 -15.51
N SER A 269 -11.89 -9.19 -16.13
CA SER A 269 -11.02 -10.35 -16.33
C SER A 269 -9.54 -10.01 -16.13
N PHE A 270 -8.76 -11.00 -15.73
CA PHE A 270 -7.32 -10.88 -15.52
C PHE A 270 -6.58 -12.05 -16.16
N ALA A 271 -5.36 -11.79 -16.59
CA ALA A 271 -4.40 -12.80 -17.02
C ALA A 271 -3.05 -12.54 -16.36
N ARG A 272 -2.33 -13.61 -16.02
CA ARG A 272 -0.97 -13.50 -15.52
C ARG A 272 -0.05 -12.95 -16.60
N VAL A 273 0.85 -12.02 -16.22
CA VAL A 273 1.73 -11.32 -17.19
C VAL A 273 3.21 -11.37 -16.85
N ASP A 274 3.58 -11.79 -15.64
CA ASP A 274 4.98 -11.93 -15.24
C ASP A 274 5.62 -13.22 -15.76
N SER A 275 6.93 -13.34 -15.58
CA SER A 275 7.71 -14.49 -16.05
C SER A 275 7.47 -15.80 -15.27
N GLY A 276 6.68 -15.76 -14.21
CA GLY A 276 6.42 -16.92 -13.36
C GLY A 276 7.50 -17.24 -12.34
N GLN A 277 8.50 -16.40 -12.22
CA GLN A 277 9.66 -16.61 -11.34
C GLN A 277 9.59 -15.80 -10.04
N THR A 278 8.71 -14.82 -9.98
CA THR A 278 8.59 -13.92 -8.82
C THR A 278 7.58 -14.47 -7.82
N PRO A 279 7.99 -14.82 -6.59
CA PRO A 279 7.08 -14.91 -5.48
C PRO A 279 6.54 -13.50 -5.15
N GLU A 280 5.44 -13.48 -4.49
CA GLU A 280 4.75 -12.35 -3.84
C GLU A 280 5.35 -10.97 -4.07
N ALA A 281 4.81 -10.21 -4.98
CA ALA A 281 5.26 -8.87 -5.26
C ALA A 281 4.20 -7.83 -4.88
N LEU A 282 4.64 -6.63 -4.52
CA LEU A 282 3.85 -5.44 -4.75
C LEU A 282 4.03 -5.02 -6.21
N VAL A 283 2.94 -4.57 -6.82
CA VAL A 283 2.95 -4.02 -8.18
C VAL A 283 2.54 -2.56 -8.13
N TRP A 284 3.27 -1.74 -8.83
CA TRP A 284 2.95 -0.32 -9.04
C TRP A 284 3.40 0.12 -10.43
N GLY A 285 3.12 1.34 -10.81
CA GLY A 285 3.53 1.77 -12.14
C GLY A 285 3.50 3.28 -12.34
N THR A 286 4.03 3.65 -13.47
CA THR A 286 4.08 4.99 -14.02
C THR A 286 3.45 4.98 -15.42
N PRO A 287 3.28 6.12 -16.08
CA PRO A 287 2.86 6.12 -17.49
C PRO A 287 3.80 5.37 -18.44
N LYS A 288 5.09 5.19 -18.07
CA LYS A 288 6.09 4.50 -18.90
C LYS A 288 6.19 3.01 -18.60
N ASN A 289 6.23 2.65 -17.31
CA ASN A 289 6.60 1.31 -16.86
C ASN A 289 5.66 0.77 -15.78
N VAL A 290 5.67 -0.55 -15.64
CA VAL A 290 5.13 -1.28 -14.51
C VAL A 290 6.29 -1.89 -13.73
N TYR A 291 6.19 -1.87 -12.43
CA TYR A 291 7.21 -2.33 -11.50
C TYR A 291 6.64 -3.40 -10.58
N ALA A 292 7.45 -4.40 -10.28
CA ALA A 292 7.13 -5.39 -9.26
C ALA A 292 8.34 -5.61 -8.35
N MET A 293 8.11 -5.74 -7.06
CA MET A 293 9.14 -6.01 -6.08
C MET A 293 8.60 -6.88 -4.96
N TYR A 294 9.42 -7.77 -4.45
CA TYR A 294 9.04 -8.62 -3.32
C TYR A 294 8.63 -7.80 -2.10
N ALA A 295 7.46 -8.11 -1.58
CA ALA A 295 6.97 -7.49 -0.35
C ALA A 295 7.44 -8.20 0.91
N TRP A 296 7.75 -9.51 0.83
CA TRP A 296 7.98 -10.32 2.02
C TRP A 296 9.14 -11.31 1.81
N ALA A 297 10.08 -11.33 2.74
CA ALA A 297 11.02 -12.43 2.89
C ALA A 297 10.52 -13.36 3.99
N CYS A 298 10.20 -14.60 3.69
CA CYS A 298 9.93 -15.58 4.73
C CYS A 298 11.23 -15.96 5.45
N SER A 299 11.13 -16.23 6.76
CA SER A 299 12.23 -16.79 7.54
C SER A 299 12.66 -18.13 6.92
N GLY A 300 13.86 -18.18 6.35
CA GLY A 300 14.44 -19.35 5.69
C GLY A 300 14.29 -19.40 4.16
N CYS A 301 13.81 -18.33 3.53
CA CYS A 301 13.88 -18.17 2.09
C CYS A 301 15.12 -17.33 1.74
N ASP A 302 16.15 -17.96 1.20
CA ASP A 302 17.38 -17.31 0.66
C ASP A 302 17.12 -16.59 -0.68
N LEU A 303 15.92 -16.11 -0.90
CA LEU A 303 15.56 -15.37 -2.10
C LEU A 303 15.79 -13.89 -1.81
N GLY A 304 16.90 -13.34 -2.32
CA GLY A 304 17.16 -11.91 -2.25
C GLY A 304 16.03 -11.08 -2.84
N THR A 305 15.99 -9.79 -2.50
CA THR A 305 15.04 -8.84 -3.08
C THR A 305 15.18 -8.82 -4.59
N GLN A 306 14.09 -9.06 -5.31
CA GLN A 306 14.04 -8.91 -6.76
C GLN A 306 13.21 -7.67 -7.10
N PHE A 307 13.76 -6.85 -7.99
CA PHE A 307 13.08 -5.70 -8.55
C PHE A 307 12.98 -5.89 -10.06
N GLU A 308 11.76 -5.91 -10.57
CA GLU A 308 11.47 -6.15 -11.97
C GLU A 308 10.75 -4.94 -12.56
N ILE A 309 11.08 -4.64 -13.80
CA ILE A 309 10.52 -3.56 -14.58
C ILE A 309 10.01 -4.13 -15.90
N ALA A 310 8.82 -3.73 -16.29
CA ALA A 310 8.28 -3.98 -17.61
C ALA A 310 7.80 -2.68 -18.24
N PRO A 311 8.12 -2.38 -19.51
CA PRO A 311 7.45 -1.30 -20.23
C PRO A 311 5.93 -1.49 -20.24
N GLN A 312 5.17 -0.41 -20.28
CA GLN A 312 3.72 -0.53 -20.51
C GLN A 312 3.46 -1.28 -21.84
N PRO A 313 2.56 -2.25 -21.89
CA PRO A 313 1.53 -2.63 -20.91
C PRO A 313 1.93 -3.76 -19.92
N GLY A 314 3.20 -3.91 -19.56
CA GLY A 314 3.63 -4.84 -18.51
C GLY A 314 3.75 -6.30 -18.97
N THR A 315 4.40 -6.56 -20.11
CA THR A 315 4.54 -7.91 -20.68
C THR A 315 5.99 -8.41 -20.78
N ASP A 316 6.95 -7.51 -20.80
CA ASP A 316 8.38 -7.85 -21.02
C ASP A 316 9.17 -7.52 -19.74
N TRP A 317 9.01 -8.36 -18.72
CA TRP A 317 9.63 -8.15 -17.41
C TRP A 317 11.13 -8.43 -17.44
N ALA A 318 11.90 -7.52 -16.87
CA ALA A 318 13.35 -7.64 -16.73
C ALA A 318 13.77 -7.34 -15.29
N ALA A 319 14.61 -8.20 -14.74
CA ALA A 319 15.21 -7.97 -13.43
C ALA A 319 16.16 -6.78 -13.46
N THR A 320 16.08 -5.93 -12.45
CA THR A 320 16.90 -4.73 -12.28
C THR A 320 17.67 -4.83 -10.97
N PRO A 321 18.95 -4.48 -10.94
CA PRO A 321 19.74 -4.52 -9.71
C PRO A 321 19.15 -3.62 -8.63
N VAL A 322 19.21 -4.09 -7.40
CA VAL A 322 18.95 -3.31 -6.17
C VAL A 322 20.26 -3.22 -5.37
N PRO A 323 20.40 -2.22 -4.49
CA PRO A 323 21.51 -2.19 -3.55
C PRO A 323 21.58 -3.46 -2.69
N ASP A 324 22.78 -3.96 -2.39
CA ASP A 324 22.96 -5.17 -1.56
C ASP A 324 22.36 -5.01 -0.16
N GLU A 325 22.21 -3.78 0.30
CA GLU A 325 21.61 -3.42 1.56
C GLU A 325 20.08 -3.57 1.56
N LEU A 326 19.44 -3.50 0.38
CA LEU A 326 17.99 -3.62 0.24
C LEU A 326 17.60 -5.09 0.13
N MET A 327 17.49 -5.73 1.28
CA MET A 327 17.30 -7.19 1.41
C MET A 327 15.85 -7.64 1.35
N ILE A 328 14.90 -6.74 1.63
CA ILE A 328 13.48 -7.04 1.74
C ILE A 328 12.68 -5.99 0.98
N GLY A 329 11.70 -6.43 0.22
CA GLY A 329 10.86 -5.56 -0.59
C GLY A 329 9.89 -4.68 0.22
N PRO A 330 9.15 -3.82 -0.47
CA PRO A 330 8.30 -2.84 0.17
C PRO A 330 7.05 -3.46 0.79
N ASN A 331 6.69 -2.94 1.94
CA ASN A 331 5.38 -3.15 2.55
C ASN A 331 4.32 -2.22 1.95
N SER A 332 4.73 -1.07 1.45
CA SER A 332 3.88 -0.09 0.79
C SER A 332 4.72 0.79 -0.14
N VAL A 333 4.16 1.18 -1.28
CA VAL A 333 4.80 2.10 -2.22
C VAL A 333 3.85 3.21 -2.57
N VAL A 334 4.36 4.44 -2.58
CA VAL A 334 3.68 5.60 -3.17
C VAL A 334 4.40 6.03 -4.44
N VAL A 335 3.62 6.39 -5.45
CA VAL A 335 4.13 6.96 -6.71
C VAL A 335 3.68 8.41 -6.78
N THR A 336 4.61 9.29 -7.13
CA THR A 336 4.37 10.72 -7.35
C THR A 336 5.16 11.21 -8.55
N ASN A 337 5.08 12.50 -8.86
CA ASN A 337 5.83 13.11 -9.97
C ASN A 337 6.35 14.47 -9.56
N ASP A 338 7.66 14.70 -9.76
CA ASP A 338 8.33 15.93 -9.38
C ASP A 338 8.27 17.04 -10.46
N GLY A 339 7.49 16.79 -11.50
CA GLY A 339 7.35 17.67 -12.67
C GLY A 339 8.27 17.29 -13.82
N ALA A 340 9.32 16.51 -13.57
CA ALA A 340 10.26 16.02 -14.58
C ALA A 340 10.21 14.48 -14.69
N ASN A 341 10.15 13.79 -13.55
CA ASN A 341 10.25 12.35 -13.46
C ASN A 341 9.17 11.77 -12.55
N SER A 342 8.82 10.52 -12.80
CA SER A 342 8.10 9.72 -11.82
C SER A 342 9.02 9.38 -10.67
N VAL A 343 8.53 9.54 -9.46
CA VAL A 343 9.25 9.25 -8.22
C VAL A 343 8.41 8.27 -7.43
N PHE A 344 9.02 7.23 -6.89
CA PHE A 344 8.35 6.38 -5.94
C PHE A 344 9.18 6.20 -4.67
N VAL A 345 8.47 6.08 -3.58
CA VAL A 345 9.05 5.80 -2.27
C VAL A 345 8.42 4.53 -1.74
N GLY A 346 9.27 3.57 -1.46
CA GLY A 346 8.91 2.31 -0.81
C GLY A 346 9.17 2.39 0.69
N LEU A 347 8.20 1.93 1.44
CA LEU A 347 8.36 1.63 2.85
C LEU A 347 8.77 0.17 2.95
N MET A 348 10.07 -0.08 3.09
CA MET A 348 10.62 -1.43 3.10
C MET A 348 10.44 -2.09 4.47
N TRP A 349 10.09 -3.35 4.46
CA TRP A 349 9.94 -4.12 5.68
C TRP A 349 11.28 -4.21 6.43
N ASP A 350 11.32 -3.70 7.65
CA ASP A 350 12.53 -3.69 8.52
C ASP A 350 13.74 -2.87 7.98
N GLN A 351 13.57 -2.12 6.88
CA GLN A 351 14.69 -1.41 6.22
C GLN A 351 14.43 0.08 5.94
N GLY A 352 13.32 0.62 6.45
CA GLY A 352 13.02 2.05 6.37
C GLY A 352 12.48 2.50 5.01
N LEU A 353 12.77 3.74 4.68
CA LEU A 353 12.26 4.43 3.50
C LEU A 353 13.30 4.47 2.39
N TRP A 354 12.89 4.01 1.20
CA TRP A 354 13.75 4.01 0.03
C TRP A 354 13.05 4.70 -1.12
N ARG A 355 13.77 5.59 -1.77
CA ARG A 355 13.30 6.42 -2.87
C ARG A 355 13.96 6.01 -4.18
N TYR A 356 13.18 6.03 -5.25
CA TYR A 356 13.66 5.78 -6.61
C TYR A 356 13.10 6.85 -7.55
N VAL A 357 13.94 7.36 -8.43
CA VAL A 357 13.54 8.26 -9.50
C VAL A 357 13.62 7.50 -10.82
N GLU A 358 12.51 7.44 -11.54
CA GLU A 358 12.45 6.79 -12.85
C GLU A 358 13.38 7.54 -13.83
N PRO A 359 14.31 6.87 -14.51
CA PRO A 359 15.23 7.48 -15.44
C PRO A 359 14.59 7.96 -16.75
#